data_887158e74b79b3c25998ad349c699380
#
_entry.id   887158e74b79b3c25998ad349c699380
#
_cell.length_a   1.000
_cell.length_b   1.000
_cell.length_c   1.000
_cell.angle_alpha   90.00
_cell.angle_beta   90.00
_cell.angle_gamma   90.00
#
_symmetry.space_group_name_H-M   'P 1'
#
loop_
_entity.id
_entity.type
_entity.pdbx_description
1 polymer ?
#
loop_
_entity_poly.entity_id
_entity_poly.type
_entity_poly.pdbx_seq_one_letter_code
_entity_poly.pdbx_strand_id
1 'polypeptide(L)'
;MSDEHSVANNFESRLAELRHELRTPIGHIIGYAELIDEDLSDRQRKNYGHDLAAIMGAGQKMLAIIDQHLNAQKTSPEEIEFAEAQFSLRMQLNHVGGYTEMLREEAVDNEDMDLVDDLARINSAEKTVVGLIEALVSF
;
A
#
# COMPACT_ATOMS: atom_id res chain seq x y z
N MET A 1 5.73 18.90 33.49
CA MET A 1 4.47 18.14 33.41
C MET A 1 3.70 18.41 32.15
N SER A 2 3.53 19.68 31.77
CA SER A 2 2.89 20.01 30.50
C SER A 2 3.70 19.49 29.30
N ASP A 3 5.02 19.42 29.42
CA ASP A 3 5.89 18.98 28.34
C ASP A 3 5.70 17.49 28.00
N GLU A 4 5.57 16.63 29.01
CA GLU A 4 5.33 15.21 28.77
C GLU A 4 3.98 14.97 28.11
N HIS A 5 2.95 15.69 28.54
CA HIS A 5 1.61 15.61 27.97
C HIS A 5 1.60 16.12 26.54
N SER A 6 2.31 17.21 26.25
CA SER A 6 2.42 17.76 24.91
C SER A 6 3.17 16.82 23.97
N VAL A 7 4.24 16.17 24.43
CA VAL A 7 5.00 15.19 23.63
C VAL A 7 4.14 13.97 23.30
N ALA A 8 3.41 13.44 24.28
CA ALA A 8 2.52 12.30 24.05
C ALA A 8 1.42 12.64 23.03
N ASN A 9 0.77 13.80 23.19
CA ASN A 9 -0.26 14.24 22.24
C ASN A 9 0.31 14.46 20.85
N ASN A 10 1.53 15.02 20.75
CA ASN A 10 2.19 15.25 19.48
C ASN A 10 2.49 13.91 18.78
N PHE A 11 2.97 12.92 19.54
CA PHE A 11 3.24 11.58 19.00
C PHE A 11 1.94 10.94 18.49
N GLU A 12 0.87 10.96 19.28
CA GLU A 12 -0.42 10.39 18.90
C GLU A 12 -0.97 11.04 17.63
N SER A 13 -0.89 12.37 17.54
CA SER A 13 -1.33 13.11 16.36
C SER A 13 -0.51 12.77 15.13
N ARG A 14 0.81 12.69 15.28
CA ARG A 14 1.71 12.36 14.18
C ARG A 14 1.49 10.91 13.71
N LEU A 15 1.24 10.00 14.64
CA LEU A 15 0.97 8.61 14.31
C LEU A 15 -0.36 8.47 13.57
N ALA A 16 -1.39 9.19 14.01
CA ALA A 16 -2.68 9.20 13.33
C ALA A 16 -2.56 9.75 11.91
N GLU A 17 -1.80 10.81 11.74
CA GLU A 17 -1.54 11.40 10.44
C GLU A 17 -0.81 10.42 9.52
N LEU A 18 0.20 9.74 10.04
CA LEU A 18 0.97 8.74 9.29
C LEU A 18 0.09 7.57 8.84
N ARG A 19 -0.78 7.07 9.74
CA ARG A 19 -1.74 6.02 9.37
C ARG A 19 -2.61 6.47 8.21
N HIS A 20 -3.14 7.68 8.29
CA HIS A 20 -4.01 8.23 7.25
C HIS A 20 -3.27 8.38 5.92
N GLU A 21 -2.06 8.91 5.96
CA GLU A 21 -1.24 9.10 4.77
C GLU A 21 -0.89 7.78 4.08
N LEU A 22 -0.63 6.73 4.87
CA LEU A 22 -0.34 5.39 4.34
C LEU A 22 -1.58 4.73 3.76
N ARG A 23 -2.70 4.81 4.47
CA ARG A 23 -3.93 4.15 4.04
C ARG A 23 -4.48 4.69 2.73
N THR A 24 -4.31 5.97 2.47
CA THR A 24 -4.86 6.60 1.28
C THR A 24 -4.29 5.99 -0.01
N PRO A 25 -2.96 5.98 -0.25
CA PRO A 25 -2.44 5.38 -1.47
C PRO A 25 -2.59 3.85 -1.51
N ILE A 26 -2.56 3.18 -0.37
CA ILE A 26 -2.82 1.74 -0.33
C ILE A 26 -4.26 1.46 -0.76
N GLY A 27 -5.21 2.27 -0.29
CA GLY A 27 -6.59 2.18 -0.73
C GLY A 27 -6.75 2.43 -2.23
N HIS A 28 -5.95 3.31 -2.81
CA HIS A 28 -5.92 3.54 -4.25
C HIS A 28 -5.42 2.29 -5.01
N ILE A 29 -4.38 1.63 -4.51
CA ILE A 29 -3.88 0.39 -5.11
C ILE A 29 -5.00 -0.65 -5.17
N ILE A 30 -5.67 -0.89 -4.05
CA ILE A 30 -6.75 -1.85 -3.95
C ILE A 30 -7.91 -1.45 -4.87
N GLY A 31 -8.31 -0.19 -4.81
CA GLY A 31 -9.44 0.34 -5.59
C GLY A 31 -9.21 0.28 -7.08
N TYR A 32 -8.03 0.65 -7.56
CA TYR A 32 -7.71 0.55 -8.99
C TYR A 32 -7.66 -0.91 -9.44
N ALA A 33 -7.10 -1.81 -8.63
CA ALA A 33 -7.07 -3.24 -8.98
C ALA A 33 -8.49 -3.81 -9.06
N GLU A 34 -9.39 -3.42 -8.14
CA GLU A 34 -10.79 -3.83 -8.18
C GLU A 34 -11.50 -3.30 -9.43
N LEU A 35 -11.30 -2.03 -9.78
CA LEU A 35 -11.89 -1.44 -10.97
C LEU A 35 -11.43 -2.14 -12.24
N ILE A 36 -10.15 -2.45 -12.34
CA ILE A 36 -9.61 -3.20 -13.47
C ILE A 36 -10.27 -4.57 -13.54
N ASP A 37 -10.34 -5.27 -12.41
CA ASP A 37 -10.91 -6.61 -12.34
C ASP A 37 -12.37 -6.64 -12.79
N GLU A 38 -13.16 -5.65 -12.37
CA GLU A 38 -14.58 -5.54 -12.75
C GLU A 38 -14.78 -5.39 -14.25
N ASP A 39 -13.85 -4.73 -14.94
CA ASP A 39 -13.97 -4.43 -16.37
C ASP A 39 -13.37 -5.52 -17.27
N LEU A 40 -12.76 -6.57 -16.69
CA LEU A 40 -12.15 -7.62 -17.49
C LEU A 40 -13.17 -8.46 -18.24
N SER A 41 -12.90 -8.73 -19.53
CA SER A 41 -13.64 -9.74 -20.30
C SER A 41 -13.29 -11.14 -19.75
N ASP A 42 -14.04 -12.17 -20.17
CA ASP A 42 -13.75 -13.55 -19.76
C ASP A 42 -12.34 -13.98 -20.16
N ARG A 43 -11.91 -13.61 -21.36
CA ARG A 43 -10.55 -13.89 -21.84
C ARG A 43 -9.49 -13.20 -20.97
N GLN A 44 -9.68 -11.93 -20.70
CA GLN A 44 -8.75 -11.14 -19.88
C GLN A 44 -8.70 -11.66 -18.44
N ARG A 45 -9.83 -12.11 -17.91
CA ARG A 45 -9.88 -12.65 -16.55
C ARG A 45 -9.02 -13.91 -16.41
N LYS A 46 -8.99 -14.75 -17.43
CA LYS A 46 -8.11 -15.94 -17.43
C LYS A 46 -6.65 -15.54 -17.42
N ASN A 47 -6.30 -14.46 -18.11
CA ASN A 47 -4.90 -14.02 -18.24
C ASN A 47 -4.45 -13.15 -17.07
N TYR A 48 -5.31 -12.27 -16.55
CA TYR A 48 -4.91 -11.21 -15.60
C TYR A 48 -5.52 -11.34 -14.21
N GLY A 49 -6.60 -12.11 -14.06
CA GLY A 49 -7.37 -12.15 -12.82
C GLY A 49 -6.56 -12.60 -11.61
N HIS A 50 -5.69 -13.58 -11.78
CA HIS A 50 -4.84 -14.09 -10.69
C HIS A 50 -3.90 -13.01 -10.16
N ASP A 51 -3.22 -12.30 -11.05
CA ASP A 51 -2.25 -11.28 -10.66
C ASP A 51 -2.94 -10.07 -10.04
N LEU A 52 -4.11 -9.69 -10.54
CA LEU A 52 -4.91 -8.62 -9.93
C LEU A 52 -5.36 -8.99 -8.51
N ALA A 53 -5.79 -10.23 -8.32
CA ALA A 53 -6.15 -10.72 -6.98
C ALA A 53 -4.95 -10.69 -6.04
N ALA A 54 -3.76 -11.00 -6.54
CA ALA A 54 -2.53 -10.94 -5.74
C ALA A 54 -2.20 -9.51 -5.32
N ILE A 55 -2.40 -8.54 -6.22
CA ILE A 55 -2.20 -7.11 -5.91
C ILE A 55 -3.18 -6.67 -4.82
N MET A 56 -4.46 -7.01 -4.96
CA MET A 56 -5.47 -6.69 -3.95
C MET A 56 -5.14 -7.31 -2.60
N GLY A 57 -4.73 -8.58 -2.60
CA GLY A 57 -4.33 -9.29 -1.39
C GLY A 57 -3.14 -8.64 -0.68
N ALA A 58 -2.13 -8.21 -1.45
CA ALA A 58 -0.98 -7.51 -0.88
C ALA A 58 -1.40 -6.18 -0.26
N GLY A 59 -2.29 -5.44 -0.90
CA GLY A 59 -2.85 -4.20 -0.35
C GLY A 59 -3.58 -4.42 0.96
N GLN A 60 -4.41 -5.46 1.04
CA GLN A 60 -5.12 -5.82 2.26
C GLN A 60 -4.15 -6.18 3.39
N LYS A 61 -3.08 -6.90 3.08
CA LYS A 61 -2.05 -7.23 4.06
C LYS A 61 -1.33 -5.99 4.57
N MET A 62 -1.08 -5.01 3.70
CA MET A 62 -0.49 -3.74 4.14
C MET A 62 -1.39 -2.99 5.12
N LEU A 63 -2.69 -2.96 4.87
CA LEU A 63 -3.64 -2.35 5.82
C LEU A 63 -3.61 -3.07 7.17
N ALA A 64 -3.55 -4.40 7.17
CA ALA A 64 -3.46 -5.19 8.40
C ALA A 64 -2.16 -4.90 9.16
N ILE A 65 -1.05 -4.73 8.46
CA ILE A 65 0.25 -4.39 9.08
C ILE A 65 0.16 -3.02 9.76
N ILE A 66 -0.45 -2.05 9.12
CA ILE A 66 -0.66 -0.71 9.70
C ILE A 66 -1.50 -0.81 10.96
N ASP A 67 -2.60 -1.56 10.93
CA ASP A 67 -3.47 -1.72 12.08
C ASP A 67 -2.78 -2.45 13.24
N GLN A 68 -1.89 -3.39 12.94
CA GLN A 68 -1.15 -4.13 13.94
C GLN A 68 -0.05 -3.30 14.60
N HIS A 69 0.77 -2.61 13.79
CA HIS A 69 1.99 -1.97 14.27
C HIS A 69 1.85 -0.48 14.58
N LEU A 70 0.91 0.22 13.93
CA LEU A 70 0.79 1.67 14.01
C LEU A 70 -0.58 2.12 14.54
N ASN A 71 -1.24 1.29 15.34
CA ASN A 71 -2.59 1.58 15.81
C ASN A 71 -2.64 2.65 16.91
N ALA A 72 -3.85 3.13 17.19
CA ALA A 72 -4.08 4.22 18.14
C ALA A 72 -3.80 3.86 19.60
N GLN A 73 -3.58 2.58 19.91
CA GLN A 73 -3.22 2.14 21.26
C GLN A 73 -1.76 2.39 21.58
N LYS A 74 -0.95 2.65 20.56
CA LYS A 74 0.45 3.03 20.76
C LYS A 74 0.51 4.47 21.25
N THR A 75 1.13 4.69 22.39
CA THR A 75 1.18 6.01 23.03
C THR A 75 2.57 6.61 23.08
N SER A 76 3.60 5.81 22.73
CA SER A 76 4.98 6.30 22.68
C SER A 76 5.75 5.59 21.57
N PRO A 77 6.82 6.21 21.04
CA PRO A 77 7.63 5.60 19.98
C PRO A 77 8.22 4.24 20.36
N GLU A 78 8.51 4.03 21.65
CA GLU A 78 9.12 2.79 22.16
C GLU A 78 8.19 1.58 22.00
N GLU A 79 6.89 1.81 21.88
CA GLU A 79 5.90 0.74 21.71
C GLU A 79 5.81 0.26 20.25
N ILE A 80 6.46 0.95 19.32
CA ILE A 80 6.39 0.64 17.90
C ILE A 80 7.71 0.03 17.43
N GLU A 81 7.62 -1.13 16.82
CA GLU A 81 8.74 -1.78 16.14
C GLU A 81 8.82 -1.28 14.69
N PHE A 82 9.35 -0.07 14.52
CA PHE A 82 9.37 0.60 13.20
C PHE A 82 10.09 -0.21 12.13
N ALA A 83 11.21 -0.84 12.47
CA ALA A 83 11.98 -1.64 11.51
C ALA A 83 11.18 -2.84 11.01
N GLU A 84 10.44 -3.50 11.90
CA GLU A 84 9.59 -4.63 11.54
C GLU A 84 8.42 -4.19 10.68
N ALA A 85 7.76 -3.09 11.06
CA ALA A 85 6.66 -2.54 10.28
C ALA A 85 7.13 -2.14 8.87
N GLN A 86 8.28 -1.47 8.78
CA GLN A 86 8.86 -1.06 7.51
C GLN A 86 9.18 -2.27 6.63
N PHE A 87 9.82 -3.29 7.19
CA PHE A 87 10.17 -4.50 6.46
C PHE A 87 8.92 -5.21 5.92
N SER A 88 7.90 -5.38 6.78
CA SER A 88 6.68 -6.08 6.40
C SER A 88 5.91 -5.32 5.31
N LEU A 89 5.81 -4.00 5.44
CA LEU A 89 5.16 -3.16 4.43
C LEU A 89 5.92 -3.21 3.10
N ARG A 90 7.25 -3.11 3.15
CA ARG A 90 8.09 -3.14 1.95
C ARG A 90 7.95 -4.47 1.21
N MET A 91 7.87 -5.58 1.96
CA MET A 91 7.71 -6.90 1.37
C MET A 91 6.41 -7.00 0.57
N GLN A 92 5.30 -6.52 1.13
CA GLN A 92 4.02 -6.51 0.42
C GLN A 92 4.05 -5.56 -0.77
N LEU A 93 4.69 -4.42 -0.62
CA LEU A 93 4.80 -3.44 -1.70
C LEU A 93 5.62 -4.00 -2.87
N ASN A 94 6.65 -4.79 -2.60
CA ASN A 94 7.41 -5.48 -3.64
C ASN A 94 6.55 -6.48 -4.41
N HIS A 95 5.61 -7.13 -3.75
CA HIS A 95 4.64 -8.00 -4.41
C HIS A 95 3.74 -7.18 -5.35
N VAL A 96 3.24 -6.05 -4.88
CA VAL A 96 2.43 -5.16 -5.73
C VAL A 96 3.22 -4.75 -6.98
N GLY A 97 4.44 -4.29 -6.79
CA GLY A 97 5.30 -3.85 -7.90
C GLY A 97 5.60 -4.95 -8.90
N GLY A 98 5.92 -6.14 -8.40
CA GLY A 98 6.22 -7.30 -9.24
C GLY A 98 5.04 -7.74 -10.08
N TYR A 99 3.86 -7.89 -9.47
CA TYR A 99 2.66 -8.28 -10.19
C TYR A 99 2.20 -7.20 -11.17
N THR A 100 2.30 -5.93 -10.77
CA THR A 100 1.94 -4.82 -11.66
C THR A 100 2.81 -4.80 -12.90
N GLU A 101 4.12 -5.02 -12.75
CA GLU A 101 5.05 -5.06 -13.88
C GLU A 101 4.77 -6.25 -14.80
N MET A 102 4.52 -7.43 -14.24
CA MET A 102 4.17 -8.63 -15.02
C MET A 102 2.89 -8.42 -15.82
N LEU A 103 1.87 -7.84 -15.19
CA LEU A 103 0.61 -7.52 -15.87
C LEU A 103 0.82 -6.52 -16.99
N ARG A 104 1.65 -5.50 -16.74
CA ARG A 104 1.93 -4.48 -17.74
C ARG A 104 2.59 -5.07 -18.97
N GLU A 105 3.60 -5.91 -18.77
CA GLU A 105 4.30 -6.58 -19.88
C GLU A 105 3.35 -7.44 -20.71
N GLU A 106 2.51 -8.22 -20.04
CA GLU A 106 1.54 -9.07 -20.70
C GLU A 106 0.46 -8.26 -21.42
N ALA A 107 0.00 -7.17 -20.81
CA ALA A 107 -0.99 -6.29 -21.42
C ALA A 107 -0.44 -5.59 -22.67
N VAL A 108 0.83 -5.18 -22.64
CA VAL A 108 1.50 -4.60 -23.81
C VAL A 108 1.57 -5.64 -24.94
N ASP A 109 1.98 -6.86 -24.63
CA ASP A 109 2.08 -7.94 -25.61
C ASP A 109 0.72 -8.27 -26.23
N ASN A 110 -0.35 -8.19 -25.44
CA ASN A 110 -1.72 -8.45 -25.90
C ASN A 110 -2.42 -7.23 -26.49
N GLU A 111 -1.74 -6.08 -26.55
CA GLU A 111 -2.29 -4.81 -27.05
C GLU A 111 -3.50 -4.32 -26.23
N ASP A 112 -3.57 -4.69 -24.94
CA ASP A 112 -4.61 -4.22 -24.01
C ASP A 112 -4.17 -2.87 -23.41
N MET A 113 -4.17 -1.81 -24.21
CA MET A 113 -3.56 -0.53 -23.83
C MET A 113 -4.35 0.21 -22.74
N ASP A 114 -5.68 0.02 -22.65
CA ASP A 114 -6.47 0.59 -21.58
C ASP A 114 -6.03 0.03 -20.22
N LEU A 115 -5.69 -1.27 -20.19
CA LEU A 115 -5.18 -1.92 -18.99
C LEU A 115 -3.80 -1.36 -18.61
N VAL A 116 -2.94 -1.11 -19.59
CA VAL A 116 -1.62 -0.50 -19.36
C VAL A 116 -1.78 0.86 -18.67
N ASP A 117 -2.71 1.69 -19.13
CA ASP A 117 -2.97 3.01 -18.55
C ASP A 117 -3.46 2.90 -17.11
N ASP A 118 -4.36 1.97 -16.84
CA ASP A 118 -4.90 1.75 -15.48
C ASP A 118 -3.82 1.23 -14.53
N LEU A 119 -2.94 0.36 -15.01
CA LEU A 119 -1.82 -0.14 -14.20
C LEU A 119 -0.83 0.97 -13.84
N ALA A 120 -0.70 1.99 -14.68
CA ALA A 120 0.16 3.14 -14.38
C ALA A 120 -0.33 3.88 -13.12
N ARG A 121 -1.63 3.89 -12.86
CA ARG A 121 -2.19 4.50 -11.64
C ARG A 121 -1.80 3.73 -10.40
N ILE A 122 -1.80 2.38 -10.47
CA ILE A 122 -1.33 1.53 -9.37
C ILE A 122 0.15 1.82 -9.11
N ASN A 123 0.95 1.90 -10.17
CA ASN A 123 2.37 2.18 -10.06
C ASN A 123 2.65 3.54 -9.41
N SER A 124 1.86 4.55 -9.74
CA SER A 124 1.96 5.88 -9.12
C SER A 124 1.66 5.84 -7.62
N ALA A 125 0.60 5.14 -7.23
CA ALA A 125 0.24 4.97 -5.81
C ALA A 125 1.33 4.19 -5.06
N GLU A 126 1.91 3.17 -5.69
CA GLU A 126 3.02 2.40 -5.13
C GLU A 126 4.20 3.29 -4.79
N LYS A 127 4.58 4.20 -5.69
CA LYS A 127 5.68 5.13 -5.46
C LYS A 127 5.43 6.04 -4.26
N THR A 128 4.19 6.48 -4.08
CA THR A 128 3.81 7.27 -2.92
C THR A 128 4.01 6.48 -1.63
N VAL A 129 3.59 5.21 -1.62
CA VAL A 129 3.76 4.34 -0.44
C VAL A 129 5.23 4.10 -0.14
N VAL A 130 6.07 3.91 -1.17
CA VAL A 130 7.54 3.76 -0.99
C VAL A 130 8.10 4.93 -0.20
N GLY A 131 7.77 6.16 -0.61
CA GLY A 131 8.26 7.36 0.06
C GLY A 131 7.82 7.45 1.52
N LEU A 132 6.58 7.07 1.80
CA LEU A 132 6.05 7.08 3.16
C LEU A 132 6.69 6.00 4.04
N ILE A 133 6.95 4.81 3.49
CA ILE A 133 7.60 3.73 4.21
C ILE A 133 9.05 4.12 4.57
N GLU A 134 9.74 4.75 3.65
CA GLU A 134 11.10 5.23 3.91
C GLU A 134 11.13 6.29 5.02
N ALA A 135 10.09 7.11 5.10
CA ALA A 135 9.96 8.14 6.14
C ALA A 135 9.70 7.56 7.54
N LEU A 136 9.31 6.27 7.65
CA LEU A 136 9.09 5.63 8.96
C LEU A 136 10.32 5.67 9.86
N VAL A 137 11.52 5.58 9.28
CA VAL A 137 12.77 5.60 10.08
C VAL A 137 13.04 6.97 10.69
N SER A 138 12.40 8.03 10.18
CA SER A 138 12.55 9.39 10.68
C SER A 138 11.45 9.79 11.67
N PHE A 139 10.54 8.89 11.92
CA PHE A 139 9.39 9.13 12.80
C PHE A 139 9.81 9.14 14.28
#